data_0da05f62fee494e4cbb0cb884a4b797c
#
_entry.id   0da05f62fee494e4cbb0cb884a4b797c
#
_cell.length_a   1.000
_cell.length_b   1.000
_cell.length_c   1.000
_cell.angle_alpha   90.00
_cell.angle_beta   90.00
_cell.angle_gamma   90.00
#
_symmetry.space_group_name_H-M   'P 1'
#
loop_
_entity.id
_entity.type
_entity.pdbx_description
1 polymer ?
#
loop_
_entity_poly.entity_id
_entity_poly.type
_entity_poly.pdbx_seq_one_letter_code
_entity_poly.pdbx_strand_id
1 'polypeptide(L)'
;ASDVYKRQTLDNLKLSKAKNTIRAYKSDFKDFALFCSKHSMKSMPTEPKIVSLYLTYLSKQSKYSTLKRRLASINIMHRYKGHYLDTKHPIIVENLLGIKRQIGVYQKSKKPLMFDNIKEIIKGINESELSEFKKLRDKSLILIGFSGGFRRSELVSITKDDVEFVKE
;
A
#
# COMPACT_ATOMS: atom_id res chain seq x y z
N ALA A 1 -28.22 4.51 -23.83
CA ALA A 1 -28.45 4.49 -22.36
C ALA A 1 -27.52 3.47 -21.65
N SER A 2 -27.43 2.23 -22.15
CA SER A 2 -26.61 1.15 -21.49
C SER A 2 -25.14 1.49 -21.36
N ASP A 3 -24.51 2.15 -22.33
CA ASP A 3 -23.06 2.43 -22.31
C ASP A 3 -22.70 3.60 -21.39
N VAL A 4 -23.60 4.57 -21.25
CA VAL A 4 -23.44 5.67 -20.30
C VAL A 4 -23.45 5.14 -18.87
N TYR A 5 -24.40 4.29 -18.52
CA TYR A 5 -24.49 3.67 -17.19
C TYR A 5 -23.29 2.76 -16.89
N LYS A 6 -22.80 2.00 -17.88
CA LYS A 6 -21.58 1.19 -17.73
C LYS A 6 -20.36 2.07 -17.42
N ARG A 7 -20.21 3.18 -18.15
CA ARG A 7 -19.10 4.13 -17.94
C ARG A 7 -19.19 4.78 -16.57
N GLN A 8 -20.36 5.23 -16.17
CA GLN A 8 -20.60 5.84 -14.86
C GLN A 8 -20.38 4.85 -13.72
N THR A 9 -20.78 3.58 -13.89
CA THR A 9 -20.51 2.52 -12.92
C THR A 9 -18.99 2.26 -12.76
N LEU A 10 -18.25 2.23 -13.87
CA LEU A 10 -16.77 2.08 -13.81
C LEU A 10 -16.09 3.27 -13.14
N ASP A 11 -16.58 4.47 -13.36
CA ASP A 11 -16.04 5.67 -12.72
C ASP A 11 -16.37 5.69 -11.22
N ASN A 12 -17.57 5.29 -10.83
CA ASN A 12 -17.93 5.11 -9.42
C ASN A 12 -17.07 4.04 -8.74
N LEU A 13 -16.75 2.94 -9.41
CA LEU A 13 -15.85 1.90 -8.91
C LEU A 13 -14.41 2.45 -8.68
N LYS A 14 -13.93 3.32 -9.56
CA LYS A 14 -12.64 4.01 -9.38
C LYS A 14 -12.69 5.00 -8.23
N LEU A 15 -13.76 5.80 -8.14
CA LEU A 15 -13.95 6.78 -7.07
C LEU A 15 -14.14 6.12 -5.69
N SER A 16 -14.58 4.87 -5.63
CA SER A 16 -14.74 4.12 -4.37
C SER A 16 -13.42 3.83 -3.65
N LYS A 17 -12.27 4.10 -4.27
CA LYS A 17 -10.93 3.84 -3.72
C LYS A 17 -10.09 5.11 -3.68
N ALA A 18 -9.34 5.29 -2.60
CA ALA A 18 -8.40 6.39 -2.48
C ALA A 18 -7.38 6.38 -3.63
N LYS A 19 -6.97 7.56 -4.11
CA LYS A 19 -6.01 7.73 -5.22
C LYS A 19 -4.74 6.90 -5.04
N ASN A 20 -4.20 6.85 -3.82
CA ASN A 20 -3.02 6.06 -3.47
C ASN A 20 -3.25 4.56 -3.60
N THR A 21 -4.46 4.07 -3.30
CA THR A 21 -4.83 2.65 -3.47
C THR A 21 -4.85 2.26 -4.94
N ILE A 22 -5.44 3.11 -5.80
CA ILE A 22 -5.45 2.87 -7.26
C ILE A 22 -4.03 2.89 -7.82
N ARG A 23 -3.19 3.82 -7.38
CA ARG A 23 -1.77 3.90 -7.77
C ARG A 23 -1.01 2.62 -7.38
N ALA A 24 -1.24 2.10 -6.17
CA ALA A 24 -0.67 0.84 -5.72
C ALA A 24 -1.14 -0.35 -6.57
N TYR A 25 -2.44 -0.45 -6.87
CA TYR A 25 -2.97 -1.52 -7.73
C TYR A 25 -2.39 -1.49 -9.14
N LYS A 26 -2.24 -0.31 -9.73
CA LYS A 26 -1.60 -0.15 -11.06
C LYS A 26 -0.14 -0.59 -11.02
N SER A 27 0.60 -0.23 -9.98
CA SER A 27 2.00 -0.63 -9.80
C SER A 27 2.13 -2.15 -9.63
N ASP A 28 1.26 -2.74 -8.81
CA ASP A 28 1.23 -4.19 -8.58
C ASP A 28 0.90 -4.96 -9.85
N PHE A 29 -0.07 -4.46 -10.63
CA PHE A 29 -0.44 -5.09 -11.89
C PHE A 29 0.67 -4.96 -12.95
N LYS A 30 1.37 -3.83 -12.99
CA LYS A 30 2.53 -3.65 -13.88
C LYS A 30 3.61 -4.70 -13.63
N ASP A 31 3.88 -5.00 -12.37
CA ASP A 31 4.85 -6.04 -11.98
C ASP A 31 4.38 -7.44 -12.44
N PHE A 32 3.09 -7.77 -12.26
CA PHE A 32 2.51 -8.99 -12.79
C PHE A 32 2.59 -9.07 -14.32
N ALA A 33 2.30 -7.98 -15.03
CA ALA A 33 2.37 -7.93 -16.49
C ALA A 33 3.80 -8.13 -16.99
N LEU A 34 4.80 -7.58 -16.30
CA LEU A 34 6.22 -7.81 -16.61
C LEU A 34 6.61 -9.29 -16.41
N PHE A 35 6.15 -9.92 -15.33
CA PHE A 35 6.35 -11.35 -15.12
C PHE A 35 5.75 -12.16 -16.27
N CYS A 36 4.50 -11.89 -16.63
CA CYS A 36 3.83 -12.59 -17.75
C CYS A 36 4.59 -12.40 -19.08
N SER A 37 5.02 -11.17 -19.37
CA SER A 37 5.78 -10.88 -20.59
C SER A 37 7.09 -11.65 -20.66
N LYS A 38 7.83 -11.73 -19.54
CA LYS A 38 9.09 -12.49 -19.47
C LYS A 38 8.92 -14.00 -19.72
N HIS A 39 7.73 -14.52 -19.45
CA HIS A 39 7.42 -15.94 -19.60
C HIS A 39 6.47 -16.24 -20.77
N SER A 40 6.28 -15.28 -21.70
CA SER A 40 5.38 -15.40 -22.85
C SER A 40 3.95 -15.78 -22.47
N MET A 41 3.46 -15.27 -21.33
CA MET A 41 2.12 -15.51 -20.81
C MET A 41 1.26 -14.25 -20.96
N LYS A 42 -0.07 -14.44 -21.09
CA LYS A 42 -1.02 -13.34 -21.19
C LYS A 42 -1.38 -12.81 -19.79
N SER A 43 -1.21 -11.51 -19.59
CA SER A 43 -1.51 -10.87 -18.30
C SER A 43 -2.97 -10.39 -18.18
N MET A 44 -3.67 -10.17 -19.31
CA MET A 44 -5.07 -9.70 -19.30
C MET A 44 -5.81 -10.08 -20.60
N PRO A 45 -6.95 -10.79 -20.55
CA PRO A 45 -7.37 -11.55 -19.37
C PRO A 45 -6.35 -12.63 -19.04
N THR A 46 -6.26 -13.02 -17.76
CA THR A 46 -5.38 -14.09 -17.31
C THR A 46 -6.15 -15.24 -16.68
N GLU A 47 -5.51 -16.38 -16.57
CA GLU A 47 -6.05 -17.59 -15.97
C GLU A 47 -5.55 -17.76 -14.52
N PRO A 48 -6.33 -18.45 -13.64
CA PRO A 48 -5.93 -18.73 -12.26
C PRO A 48 -4.57 -19.42 -12.14
N LYS A 49 -4.23 -20.29 -13.08
CA LYS A 49 -2.94 -20.98 -13.14
C LYS A 49 -1.75 -20.02 -13.25
N ILE A 50 -1.87 -19.00 -14.13
CA ILE A 50 -0.81 -18.00 -14.33
C ILE A 50 -0.63 -17.14 -13.08
N VAL A 51 -1.73 -16.75 -12.45
CA VAL A 51 -1.68 -16.03 -11.16
C VAL A 51 -1.01 -16.87 -10.10
N SER A 52 -1.32 -18.17 -10.01
CA SER A 52 -0.69 -19.09 -9.07
C SER A 52 0.83 -19.20 -9.28
N LEU A 53 1.29 -19.30 -10.52
CA LEU A 53 2.72 -19.30 -10.87
C LEU A 53 3.42 -18.00 -10.42
N TYR A 54 2.79 -16.85 -10.68
CA TYR A 54 3.31 -15.56 -10.24
C TYR A 54 3.42 -15.46 -8.71
N LEU A 55 2.41 -15.92 -7.96
CA LEU A 55 2.44 -15.93 -6.51
C LEU A 55 3.55 -16.83 -5.96
N THR A 56 3.80 -17.98 -6.59
CA THR A 56 4.90 -18.87 -6.26
C THR A 56 6.26 -18.21 -6.56
N TYR A 57 6.39 -17.53 -7.68
CA TYR A 57 7.60 -16.75 -7.99
C TYR A 57 7.87 -15.68 -6.93
N LEU A 58 6.85 -14.90 -6.57
CA LEU A 58 6.97 -13.85 -5.57
C LEU A 58 7.23 -14.35 -4.15
N SER A 59 6.79 -15.55 -3.80
CA SER A 59 6.95 -16.10 -2.45
C SER A 59 8.39 -16.26 -2.02
N LYS A 60 9.31 -16.36 -2.97
CA LYS A 60 10.76 -16.46 -2.72
C LYS A 60 11.36 -15.21 -2.08
N GLN A 61 10.73 -14.04 -2.24
CA GLN A 61 11.28 -12.75 -1.79
C GLN A 61 10.24 -11.82 -1.13
N SER A 62 9.01 -12.28 -0.97
CA SER A 62 7.92 -11.45 -0.47
C SER A 62 7.19 -12.11 0.69
N LYS A 63 6.67 -11.27 1.61
CA LYS A 63 5.84 -11.73 2.72
C LYS A 63 4.47 -12.19 2.23
N TYR A 64 3.84 -13.10 2.97
CA TYR A 64 2.49 -13.60 2.66
C TYR A 64 1.44 -12.49 2.49
N SER A 65 1.48 -11.45 3.33
CA SER A 65 0.59 -10.29 3.20
C SER A 65 0.75 -9.55 1.86
N THR A 66 1.97 -9.49 1.33
CA THR A 66 2.25 -8.92 0.01
C THR A 66 1.61 -9.76 -1.10
N LEU A 67 1.69 -11.08 -1.01
CA LEU A 67 1.07 -11.98 -2.00
C LEU A 67 -0.45 -11.80 -2.04
N LYS A 68 -1.10 -11.72 -0.88
CA LYS A 68 -2.54 -11.44 -0.79
C LYS A 68 -2.92 -10.09 -1.41
N ARG A 69 -2.13 -9.05 -1.16
CA ARG A 69 -2.35 -7.74 -1.74
C ARG A 69 -2.19 -7.76 -3.26
N ARG A 70 -1.16 -8.44 -3.79
CA ARG A 70 -0.92 -8.61 -5.22
C ARG A 70 -2.08 -9.33 -5.91
N LEU A 71 -2.57 -10.41 -5.32
CA LEU A 71 -3.75 -11.12 -5.82
C LEU A 71 -4.98 -10.21 -5.90
N ALA A 72 -5.24 -9.44 -4.85
CA ALA A 72 -6.33 -8.47 -4.83
C ALA A 72 -6.16 -7.39 -5.93
N SER A 73 -4.93 -6.88 -6.12
CA SER A 73 -4.62 -5.90 -7.16
C SER A 73 -4.88 -6.43 -8.56
N ILE A 74 -4.46 -7.67 -8.86
CA ILE A 74 -4.68 -8.34 -10.14
C ILE A 74 -6.19 -8.49 -10.40
N ASN A 75 -6.95 -8.96 -9.40
CA ASN A 75 -8.40 -9.11 -9.51
C ASN A 75 -9.11 -7.78 -9.80
N ILE A 76 -8.77 -6.72 -9.07
CA ILE A 76 -9.37 -5.40 -9.24
C ILE A 76 -9.06 -4.83 -10.64
N MET A 77 -7.84 -5.01 -11.11
CA MET A 77 -7.45 -4.55 -12.46
C MET A 77 -8.22 -5.29 -13.56
N HIS A 78 -8.47 -6.61 -13.40
CA HIS A 78 -9.33 -7.39 -14.29
C HIS A 78 -10.75 -6.85 -14.29
N ARG A 79 -11.34 -6.64 -13.11
CA ARG A 79 -12.68 -6.07 -12.98
C ARG A 79 -12.81 -4.69 -13.64
N TYR A 80 -11.80 -3.82 -13.49
CA TYR A 80 -11.81 -2.49 -14.15
C TYR A 80 -11.76 -2.57 -15.68
N LYS A 81 -11.24 -3.67 -16.21
CA LYS A 81 -11.20 -3.93 -17.65
C LYS A 81 -12.36 -4.81 -18.15
N GLY A 82 -13.32 -5.12 -17.27
CA GLY A 82 -14.49 -5.93 -17.62
C GLY A 82 -14.19 -7.43 -17.74
N HIS A 83 -13.08 -7.90 -17.20
CA HIS A 83 -12.71 -9.30 -17.20
C HIS A 83 -12.99 -9.96 -15.84
N TYR A 84 -13.45 -11.19 -15.87
CA TYR A 84 -13.60 -12.02 -14.68
C TYR A 84 -12.30 -12.80 -14.42
N LEU A 85 -11.89 -12.85 -13.14
CA LEU A 85 -10.81 -13.70 -12.65
C LEU A 85 -11.29 -14.41 -11.39
N ASP A 86 -11.31 -15.75 -11.42
CA ASP A 86 -11.66 -16.54 -10.25
C ASP A 86 -10.48 -16.63 -9.28
N THR A 87 -10.44 -15.73 -8.32
CA THR A 87 -9.42 -15.72 -7.26
C THR A 87 -9.66 -16.76 -6.16
N LYS A 88 -10.83 -17.43 -6.16
CA LYS A 88 -11.16 -18.54 -5.26
C LYS A 88 -10.90 -19.90 -5.88
N HIS A 89 -10.41 -19.94 -7.11
CA HIS A 89 -10.06 -21.18 -7.79
C HIS A 89 -9.11 -22.02 -6.93
N PRO A 90 -9.33 -23.35 -6.78
CA PRO A 90 -8.53 -24.23 -5.91
C PRO A 90 -7.02 -24.06 -6.10
N ILE A 91 -6.55 -23.94 -7.36
CA ILE A 91 -5.13 -23.78 -7.67
C ILE A 91 -4.50 -22.55 -7.02
N ILE A 92 -5.25 -21.45 -6.84
CA ILE A 92 -4.76 -20.24 -6.15
C ILE A 92 -4.84 -20.44 -4.64
N VAL A 93 -5.96 -20.94 -4.14
CA VAL A 93 -6.21 -21.08 -2.70
C VAL A 93 -5.25 -22.07 -2.08
N GLU A 94 -5.11 -23.26 -2.66
CA GLU A 94 -4.24 -24.32 -2.16
C GLU A 94 -2.76 -23.90 -2.26
N ASN A 95 -2.36 -23.27 -3.37
CA ASN A 95 -1.01 -22.72 -3.50
C ASN A 95 -0.70 -21.69 -2.41
N LEU A 96 -1.60 -20.74 -2.16
CA LEU A 96 -1.44 -19.76 -1.08
C LEU A 96 -1.39 -20.42 0.30
N LEU A 97 -2.17 -21.47 0.54
CA LEU A 97 -2.10 -22.25 1.79
C LEU A 97 -0.75 -22.94 1.95
N GLY A 98 -0.23 -23.55 0.88
CA GLY A 98 1.10 -24.16 0.85
C GLY A 98 2.19 -23.14 1.15
N ILE A 99 2.17 -21.98 0.45
CA ILE A 99 3.10 -20.88 0.67
C ILE A 99 3.01 -20.38 2.12
N LYS A 100 1.78 -20.19 2.65
CA LYS A 100 1.55 -19.75 4.03
C LYS A 100 2.22 -20.67 5.06
N ARG A 101 2.14 -22.00 4.85
CA ARG A 101 2.78 -22.98 5.73
C ARG A 101 4.31 -22.91 5.64
N GLN A 102 4.83 -22.68 4.45
CA GLN A 102 6.27 -22.64 4.19
C GLN A 102 6.95 -21.37 4.71
N ILE A 103 6.41 -20.18 4.44
CA ILE A 103 7.03 -18.90 4.79
C ILE A 103 6.47 -18.28 6.08
N GLY A 104 5.37 -18.82 6.60
CA GLY A 104 4.68 -18.27 7.77
C GLY A 104 3.92 -16.98 7.50
N VAL A 105 3.26 -16.48 8.54
CA VAL A 105 2.50 -15.21 8.50
C VAL A 105 3.01 -14.19 9.52
N TYR A 106 4.12 -14.50 10.18
CA TYR A 106 4.63 -13.63 11.24
C TYR A 106 4.97 -12.25 10.69
N GLN A 107 4.31 -11.26 11.24
CA GLN A 107 4.58 -9.85 10.97
C GLN A 107 5.15 -9.24 12.24
N LYS A 108 6.45 -8.92 12.22
CA LYS A 108 7.08 -8.20 13.32
C LYS A 108 6.46 -6.81 13.40
N SER A 109 5.65 -6.57 14.43
CA SER A 109 5.13 -5.24 14.73
C SER A 109 6.28 -4.34 15.20
N LYS A 110 6.19 -3.07 14.87
CA LYS A 110 7.12 -2.08 15.42
C LYS A 110 6.71 -1.74 16.84
N LYS A 111 7.68 -1.47 17.71
CA LYS A 111 7.40 -0.97 19.06
C LYS A 111 6.74 0.41 18.96
N PRO A 112 5.76 0.72 19.82
CA PRO A 112 5.22 2.07 19.91
C PRO A 112 6.29 3.04 20.35
N LEU A 113 6.23 4.27 19.86
CA LEU A 113 7.10 5.36 20.27
C LEU A 113 6.55 5.92 21.59
N MET A 114 7.36 5.88 22.64
CA MET A 114 7.01 6.39 23.97
C MET A 114 7.53 7.81 24.14
N PHE A 115 7.02 8.53 25.17
CA PHE A 115 7.38 9.92 25.42
C PHE A 115 8.89 10.12 25.64
N ASP A 116 9.55 9.21 26.33
CA ASP A 116 11.01 9.29 26.56
C ASP A 116 11.81 9.15 25.26
N ASN A 117 11.33 8.32 24.31
CA ASN A 117 11.95 8.25 23.00
C ASN A 117 11.84 9.59 22.24
N ILE A 118 10.72 10.31 22.40
CA ILE A 118 10.56 11.65 21.81
C ILE A 118 11.58 12.63 22.40
N LYS A 119 11.78 12.62 23.72
CA LYS A 119 12.80 13.48 24.37
C LYS A 119 14.20 13.21 23.82
N GLU A 120 14.57 11.92 23.69
CA GLU A 120 15.88 11.53 23.13
C GLU A 120 16.03 12.01 21.67
N ILE A 121 15.00 11.87 20.85
CA ILE A 121 15.02 12.33 19.46
C ILE A 121 15.18 13.86 19.39
N ILE A 122 14.42 14.62 20.20
CA ILE A 122 14.52 16.08 20.28
C ILE A 122 15.91 16.51 20.74
N LYS A 123 16.48 15.84 21.74
CA LYS A 123 17.86 16.08 22.17
C LYS A 123 18.84 15.86 21.02
N GLY A 124 18.75 14.73 20.32
CA GLY A 124 19.63 14.44 19.16
C GLY A 124 19.49 15.47 18.03
N ILE A 125 18.28 16.00 17.77
CA ILE A 125 18.09 17.08 16.79
C ILE A 125 18.80 18.36 17.25
N ASN A 126 18.71 18.74 18.54
CA ASN A 126 19.37 19.94 19.08
C ASN A 126 20.89 19.85 18.96
N GLU A 127 21.46 18.67 19.23
CA GLU A 127 22.90 18.39 19.19
C GLU A 127 23.44 18.19 17.75
N SER A 128 22.55 18.07 16.73
CA SER A 128 22.95 17.87 15.35
C SER A 128 23.56 19.12 14.70
N GLU A 129 24.35 18.93 13.65
CA GLU A 129 24.91 20.02 12.84
C GLU A 129 23.94 20.62 11.82
N LEU A 130 22.64 20.33 11.95
CA LEU A 130 21.62 20.89 11.07
C LEU A 130 21.46 22.40 11.31
N SER A 131 21.08 23.14 10.24
CA SER A 131 20.71 24.55 10.41
C SER A 131 19.50 24.71 11.34
N GLU A 132 19.40 25.83 12.05
CA GLU A 132 18.31 26.09 13.01
C GLU A 132 16.91 25.93 12.39
N PHE A 133 16.75 26.38 11.14
CA PHE A 133 15.49 26.20 10.43
C PHE A 133 15.13 24.71 10.26
N LYS A 134 16.10 23.86 9.93
CA LYS A 134 15.85 22.40 9.82
C LYS A 134 15.55 21.79 11.18
N LYS A 135 16.25 22.19 12.24
CA LYS A 135 15.98 21.73 13.62
C LYS A 135 14.55 22.10 14.04
N LEU A 136 14.11 23.33 13.81
CA LEU A 136 12.76 23.79 14.10
C LEU A 136 11.71 22.97 13.35
N ARG A 137 11.89 22.82 12.05
CA ARG A 137 10.99 22.01 11.20
C ARG A 137 10.87 20.59 11.72
N ASP A 138 11.99 19.93 11.97
CA ASP A 138 12.01 18.51 12.33
C ASP A 138 11.40 18.30 13.73
N LYS A 139 11.69 19.20 14.68
CA LYS A 139 11.03 19.21 16.00
C LYS A 139 9.52 19.40 15.88
N SER A 140 9.07 20.36 15.09
CA SER A 140 7.65 20.62 14.87
C SER A 140 6.94 19.40 14.29
N LEU A 141 7.51 18.77 13.27
CA LEU A 141 6.95 17.56 12.66
C LEU A 141 6.82 16.42 13.66
N ILE A 142 7.84 16.20 14.50
CA ILE A 142 7.84 15.12 15.49
C ILE A 142 6.82 15.40 16.61
N LEU A 143 6.82 16.62 17.16
CA LEU A 143 5.93 16.99 18.26
C LEU A 143 4.47 16.98 17.84
N ILE A 144 4.12 17.63 16.71
CA ILE A 144 2.76 17.65 16.19
C ILE A 144 2.33 16.22 15.78
N GLY A 145 3.20 15.49 15.10
CA GLY A 145 2.89 14.12 14.68
C GLY A 145 2.64 13.16 15.84
N PHE A 146 3.41 13.31 16.92
CA PHE A 146 3.25 12.50 18.12
C PHE A 146 2.02 12.90 18.94
N SER A 147 1.82 14.19 19.22
CA SER A 147 0.70 14.67 20.03
C SER A 147 -0.65 14.46 19.34
N GLY A 148 -0.75 14.66 18.04
CA GLY A 148 -1.96 14.46 17.27
C GLY A 148 -2.18 13.03 16.77
N GLY A 149 -1.20 12.13 16.94
CA GLY A 149 -1.28 10.76 16.42
C GLY A 149 -1.43 10.68 14.89
N PHE A 150 -0.95 11.69 14.18
CA PHE A 150 -1.12 11.82 12.73
C PHE A 150 -0.36 10.75 11.96
N ARG A 151 -0.99 10.24 10.90
CA ARG A 151 -0.24 9.51 9.86
C ARG A 151 0.64 10.49 9.08
N ARG A 152 1.76 9.99 8.53
CA ARG A 152 2.68 10.83 7.75
C ARG A 152 1.97 11.65 6.65
N SER A 153 1.00 11.05 5.94
CA SER A 153 0.23 11.74 4.90
C SER A 153 -0.69 12.83 5.43
N GLU A 154 -1.23 12.67 6.62
CA GLU A 154 -2.06 13.65 7.31
C GLU A 154 -1.18 14.81 7.80
N LEU A 155 -0.07 14.49 8.46
CA LEU A 155 0.87 15.49 8.99
C LEU A 155 1.42 16.42 7.89
N VAL A 156 1.80 15.87 6.71
CA VAL A 156 2.34 16.69 5.60
C VAL A 156 1.25 17.41 4.80
N SER A 157 -0.02 17.12 5.05
CA SER A 157 -1.15 17.83 4.43
C SER A 157 -1.63 19.04 5.23
N ILE A 158 -1.15 19.20 6.47
CA ILE A 158 -1.47 20.36 7.32
C ILE A 158 -0.96 21.63 6.62
N THR A 159 -1.85 22.58 6.44
CA THR A 159 -1.57 23.90 5.86
C THR A 159 -1.59 24.98 6.95
N LYS A 160 -1.19 26.19 6.61
CA LYS A 160 -1.23 27.33 7.52
C LYS A 160 -2.66 27.64 7.98
N ASP A 161 -3.64 27.41 7.13
CA ASP A 161 -5.05 27.67 7.42
C ASP A 161 -5.66 26.66 8.40
N ASP A 162 -4.99 25.51 8.61
CA ASP A 162 -5.41 24.50 9.59
C ASP A 162 -4.85 24.77 11.01
N VAL A 163 -4.08 25.86 11.20
CA VAL A 163 -3.40 26.19 12.46
C VAL A 163 -3.85 27.53 13.00
N GLU A 164 -4.43 27.51 14.18
CA GLU A 164 -4.81 28.70 14.93
C GLU A 164 -3.89 28.87 16.16
N PHE A 165 -3.29 30.05 16.29
CA PHE A 165 -2.48 30.41 17.45
C PHE A 165 -3.36 31.11 18.48
N VAL A 166 -3.71 30.41 19.57
CA VAL A 166 -4.46 31.00 20.69
C VAL A 166 -3.45 31.63 21.66
N LYS A 167 -3.68 32.88 22.04
CA LYS A 167 -2.94 33.50 23.14
C LYS A 167 -3.52 32.98 24.45
N GLU A 168 -2.67 32.41 25.32
CA GLU A 168 -3.02 32.14 26.71
C GLU A 168 -3.24 33.42 27.52
#